data_5202e418d7d635a84f13b26be5e5991c
#
_entry.id   5202e418d7d635a84f13b26be5e5991c
#
_cell.length_a   1.000
_cell.length_b   1.000
_cell.length_c   1.000
_cell.angle_alpha   90.00
_cell.angle_beta   90.00
_cell.angle_gamma   90.00
#
_symmetry.space_group_name_H-M   'P 1'
#
loop_
_entity.id
_entity.type
_entity.pdbx_description
1 polymer ?
#
loop_
_entity_poly.entity_id
_entity_poly.type
_entity_poly.pdbx_seq_one_letter_code
_entity_poly.pdbx_strand_id
1 'polypeptide(L)'
;MAKPTTENTTLPDFPVTLVRALDGHVIHDEISLKDMLANTDKGLILYFYPKDNTPGCTTQATEFTARLNEFDDLGYDIIGVSRDSIESHEKFITKHDLHIALVSDSDEKLCQYFDVIKEKNMYGKITLGLVRSAFVFNAEGKLTHAQRNLRAKGYTERLLETLAS
;
A
#
# COMPACT_ATOMS: atom_id res chain seq x y z
N MET A 1 19.03 11.40 -7.42
CA MET A 1 18.33 11.50 -7.20
C MET A 1 17.34 11.05 -7.25
N ALA A 2 17.16 10.84 -6.97
CA ALA A 2 16.13 10.30 -7.06
C ALA A 2 15.15 10.74 -7.70
N LYS A 3 14.86 10.57 -8.03
CA LYS A 3 14.01 10.87 -8.41
C LYS A 3 13.03 11.00 -8.31
N PRO A 4 13.11 11.26 -8.49
CA PRO A 4 11.95 11.39 -8.04
C PRO A 4 10.98 11.11 -8.90
N THR A 5 10.66 10.12 -8.71
CA THR A 5 9.40 9.66 -9.11
C THR A 5 8.36 10.63 -8.83
N THR A 6 8.59 11.41 -7.86
CA THR A 6 7.59 12.24 -7.30
C THR A 6 7.00 13.22 -8.28
N GLU A 7 7.78 13.72 -9.19
CA GLU A 7 7.35 14.86 -9.98
C GLU A 7 6.26 14.52 -10.97
N ASN A 8 6.33 13.34 -11.57
CA ASN A 8 5.47 13.02 -12.69
C ASN A 8 4.73 11.68 -12.53
N THR A 9 4.83 11.06 -11.36
CA THR A 9 4.19 9.77 -11.17
C THR A 9 2.68 9.94 -11.06
N THR A 10 1.95 9.18 -11.84
CA THR A 10 0.50 9.12 -11.78
C THR A 10 0.08 7.70 -11.45
N LEU A 11 -1.17 7.52 -11.06
CA LEU A 11 -1.67 6.17 -10.80
C LEU A 11 -1.76 5.41 -12.13
N PRO A 12 -1.35 4.14 -12.13
CA PRO A 12 -1.40 3.34 -13.36
C PRO A 12 -2.82 3.01 -13.77
N ASP A 13 -3.02 2.81 -15.07
CA ASP A 13 -4.32 2.48 -15.62
C ASP A 13 -4.50 0.99 -15.92
N PHE A 14 -3.47 0.16 -15.66
CA PHE A 14 -3.63 -1.29 -15.80
C PHE A 14 -4.37 -1.86 -14.60
N PRO A 15 -5.13 -2.97 -14.78
CA PRO A 15 -5.89 -3.53 -13.66
C PRO A 15 -4.99 -4.20 -12.63
N VAL A 16 -5.39 -4.08 -11.36
CA VAL A 16 -4.75 -4.77 -10.24
C VAL A 16 -5.81 -5.60 -9.54
N THR A 17 -5.39 -6.64 -8.81
CA THR A 17 -6.32 -7.48 -8.06
C THR A 17 -6.43 -6.95 -6.63
N LEU A 18 -7.61 -6.44 -6.29
CA LEU A 18 -7.88 -5.84 -4.99
C LEU A 18 -8.64 -6.83 -4.11
N VAL A 19 -8.14 -7.08 -2.90
CA VAL A 19 -8.72 -8.01 -1.94
C VAL A 19 -9.15 -7.20 -0.72
N ARG A 20 -10.42 -7.35 -0.32
CA ARG A 20 -10.94 -6.56 0.81
C ARG A 20 -12.10 -7.26 1.49
N ALA A 21 -12.36 -6.88 2.73
CA ALA A 21 -13.52 -7.36 3.48
C ALA A 21 -14.75 -6.54 3.11
N LEU A 22 -15.88 -7.23 2.94
CA LEU A 22 -17.15 -6.58 2.65
C LEU A 22 -18.28 -7.42 3.27
N ASP A 23 -19.04 -6.83 4.20
CA ASP A 23 -20.19 -7.47 4.83
C ASP A 23 -19.88 -8.85 5.43
N GLY A 24 -18.74 -8.96 6.11
CA GLY A 24 -18.33 -10.19 6.78
C GLY A 24 -17.68 -11.23 5.88
N HIS A 25 -17.48 -10.91 4.61
CA HIS A 25 -16.82 -11.79 3.65
C HIS A 25 -15.60 -11.08 3.07
N VAL A 26 -14.62 -11.87 2.60
CA VAL A 26 -13.49 -11.31 1.87
C VAL A 26 -13.74 -11.55 0.40
N ILE A 27 -13.70 -10.48 -0.38
CA ILE A 27 -13.93 -10.53 -1.83
C ILE A 27 -12.71 -10.00 -2.57
N HIS A 28 -12.63 -10.29 -3.86
CA HIS A 28 -11.59 -9.71 -4.69
C HIS A 28 -12.16 -9.26 -6.03
N ASP A 29 -11.62 -8.15 -6.54
CA ASP A 29 -12.03 -7.54 -7.80
C ASP A 29 -10.82 -7.13 -8.59
N GLU A 30 -10.99 -6.92 -9.89
CA GLU A 30 -9.94 -6.33 -10.72
C GLU A 30 -10.35 -4.92 -11.11
N ILE A 31 -9.49 -3.96 -10.83
CA ILE A 31 -9.75 -2.56 -11.13
C ILE A 31 -8.40 -1.82 -11.20
N SER A 32 -8.28 -0.81 -12.03
CA SER A 32 -7.08 0.02 -12.01
C SER A 32 -7.17 1.02 -10.86
N LEU A 33 -6.01 1.38 -10.31
CA LEU A 33 -5.96 2.37 -9.23
C LEU A 33 -6.43 3.74 -9.73
N LYS A 34 -6.18 4.02 -11.00
CA LYS A 34 -6.65 5.27 -11.62
C LYS A 34 -8.18 5.34 -11.60
N ASP A 35 -8.85 4.23 -11.95
CA ASP A 35 -10.31 4.18 -11.94
C ASP A 35 -10.87 4.23 -10.52
N MET A 36 -10.19 3.61 -9.56
CA MET A 36 -10.60 3.69 -8.17
C MET A 36 -10.62 5.13 -7.69
N LEU A 37 -9.56 5.86 -7.97
CA LEU A 37 -9.48 7.26 -7.55
C LEU A 37 -10.55 8.10 -8.26
N ALA A 38 -10.83 7.83 -9.52
CA ALA A 38 -11.83 8.56 -10.30
C ALA A 38 -13.24 8.38 -9.75
N ASN A 39 -13.49 7.28 -9.02
CA ASN A 39 -14.82 6.98 -8.47
C ASN A 39 -15.00 7.43 -7.02
N THR A 40 -14.07 8.22 -6.50
CA THR A 40 -14.14 8.72 -5.13
C THR A 40 -13.68 10.17 -5.13
N ASP A 41 -14.02 10.91 -4.09
CA ASP A 41 -13.55 12.28 -3.91
C ASP A 41 -12.36 12.35 -2.94
N LYS A 42 -11.77 11.19 -2.63
CA LYS A 42 -10.67 11.09 -1.69
C LYS A 42 -9.35 10.85 -2.40
N GLY A 43 -8.25 11.11 -1.68
CA GLY A 43 -6.92 10.72 -2.11
C GLY A 43 -6.64 9.27 -1.73
N LEU A 44 -5.43 8.80 -2.02
CA LEU A 44 -5.05 7.41 -1.82
C LEU A 44 -3.68 7.33 -1.17
N ILE A 45 -3.59 6.54 -0.10
CA ILE A 45 -2.32 6.13 0.48
C ILE A 45 -2.06 4.71 -0.01
N LEU A 46 -0.97 4.55 -0.76
CA LEU A 46 -0.57 3.27 -1.33
C LEU A 46 0.73 2.85 -0.66
N TYR A 47 0.69 1.79 0.17
CA TYR A 47 1.91 1.36 0.83
C TYR A 47 2.29 -0.05 0.39
N PHE A 48 3.58 -0.27 0.22
CA PHE A 48 4.15 -1.53 -0.23
C PHE A 48 4.86 -2.20 0.94
N TYR A 49 4.63 -3.51 1.13
CA TYR A 49 5.24 -4.26 2.22
C TYR A 49 5.70 -5.63 1.72
N PRO A 50 6.75 -6.22 2.36
CA PRO A 50 7.37 -7.43 1.82
C PRO A 50 6.50 -8.68 1.84
N LYS A 51 5.76 -8.95 2.93
CA LYS A 51 5.07 -10.23 3.05
C LYS A 51 4.00 -10.22 4.15
N ASP A 52 2.84 -10.82 3.84
CA ASP A 52 1.74 -11.00 4.79
C ASP A 52 2.22 -11.79 6.03
N ASN A 53 1.62 -11.48 7.17
CA ASN A 53 1.83 -12.19 8.44
C ASN A 53 3.26 -12.17 8.99
N THR A 54 4.09 -11.26 8.53
CA THR A 54 5.38 -10.99 9.16
C THR A 54 5.18 -9.89 10.21
N PRO A 55 6.04 -9.81 11.26
CA PRO A 55 5.80 -8.87 12.35
C PRO A 55 5.64 -7.41 11.94
N GLY A 56 6.53 -6.87 11.13
CA GLY A 56 6.46 -5.47 10.71
C GLY A 56 5.27 -5.20 9.80
N CYS A 57 4.97 -6.13 8.92
CA CYS A 57 3.84 -5.97 7.99
C CYS A 57 2.50 -6.08 8.74
N THR A 58 2.41 -6.96 9.72
CA THR A 58 1.24 -7.08 10.57
C THR A 58 1.03 -5.80 11.38
N THR A 59 2.10 -5.28 11.99
CA THR A 59 2.06 -4.03 12.75
C THR A 59 1.51 -2.90 11.87
N GLN A 60 2.05 -2.76 10.67
CA GLN A 60 1.64 -1.69 9.77
C GLN A 60 0.16 -1.81 9.39
N ALA A 61 -0.27 -3.00 9.00
CA ALA A 61 -1.66 -3.24 8.58
C ALA A 61 -2.66 -3.01 9.71
N THR A 62 -2.33 -3.47 10.91
CA THR A 62 -3.23 -3.32 12.07
C THR A 62 -3.26 -1.88 12.56
N GLU A 63 -2.14 -1.16 12.49
CA GLU A 63 -2.13 0.26 12.86
C GLU A 63 -2.94 1.10 11.88
N PHE A 64 -2.82 0.83 10.58
CA PHE A 64 -3.66 1.51 9.59
C PHE A 64 -5.14 1.22 9.82
N THR A 65 -5.48 -0.04 10.10
CA THR A 65 -6.87 -0.42 10.38
C THR A 65 -7.40 0.30 11.62
N ALA A 66 -6.59 0.36 12.69
CA ALA A 66 -6.99 1.02 13.94
C ALA A 66 -7.20 2.52 13.76
N ARG A 67 -6.47 3.15 12.85
CA ARG A 67 -6.53 4.60 12.64
C ARG A 67 -7.26 4.97 11.34
N LEU A 68 -7.99 4.00 10.76
CA LEU A 68 -8.63 4.20 9.45
C LEU A 68 -9.58 5.39 9.44
N ASN A 69 -10.35 5.59 10.50
CA ASN A 69 -11.27 6.71 10.58
C ASN A 69 -10.56 8.06 10.54
N GLU A 70 -9.38 8.15 11.14
CA GLU A 70 -8.61 9.39 11.13
C GLU A 70 -8.12 9.72 9.73
N PHE A 71 -7.65 8.70 8.97
CA PHE A 71 -7.26 8.91 7.59
C PHE A 71 -8.47 9.24 6.70
N ASP A 72 -9.60 8.60 6.96
CA ASP A 72 -10.83 8.90 6.23
C ASP A 72 -11.26 10.34 6.45
N ASP A 73 -11.17 10.83 7.68
CA ASP A 73 -11.49 12.22 8.01
C ASP A 73 -10.57 13.20 7.30
N LEU A 74 -9.32 12.82 7.06
CA LEU A 74 -8.38 13.64 6.31
C LEU A 74 -8.57 13.53 4.79
N GLY A 75 -9.45 12.64 4.35
CA GLY A 75 -9.77 12.48 2.94
C GLY A 75 -8.92 11.49 2.19
N TYR A 76 -8.49 10.38 2.84
CA TYR A 76 -7.65 9.37 2.21
C TYR A 76 -8.18 7.96 2.41
N ASP A 77 -8.13 7.16 1.35
CA ASP A 77 -8.27 5.70 1.42
C ASP A 77 -6.89 5.08 1.53
N ILE A 78 -6.82 3.86 2.04
CA ILE A 78 -5.55 3.17 2.26
C ILE A 78 -5.56 1.82 1.56
N ILE A 79 -4.53 1.55 0.78
CA ILE A 79 -4.34 0.26 0.11
C ILE A 79 -2.92 -0.23 0.37
N GLY A 80 -2.80 -1.48 0.85
CA GLY A 80 -1.50 -2.14 0.98
C GLY A 80 -1.24 -3.00 -0.24
N VAL A 81 0.03 -3.13 -0.61
CA VAL A 81 0.45 -3.92 -1.78
C VAL A 81 1.59 -4.85 -1.38
N SER A 82 1.46 -6.11 -1.73
CA SER A 82 2.57 -7.05 -1.66
C SER A 82 2.49 -8.03 -2.82
N ARG A 83 3.51 -8.88 -2.93
CA ARG A 83 3.54 -9.91 -3.98
C ARG A 83 2.85 -11.19 -3.57
N ASP A 84 2.19 -11.18 -2.40
CA ASP A 84 1.48 -12.37 -1.90
C ASP A 84 0.24 -12.66 -2.74
N SER A 85 -0.20 -13.91 -2.68
CA SER A 85 -1.36 -14.36 -3.44
C SER A 85 -2.67 -13.83 -2.86
N ILE A 86 -3.74 -13.94 -3.64
CA ILE A 86 -5.10 -13.61 -3.19
C ILE A 86 -5.43 -14.40 -1.91
N GLU A 87 -5.12 -15.71 -1.90
CA GLU A 87 -5.40 -16.55 -0.74
C GLU A 87 -4.65 -16.09 0.50
N SER A 88 -3.40 -15.69 0.35
CA SER A 88 -2.61 -15.16 1.47
C SER A 88 -3.25 -13.90 2.04
N HIS A 89 -3.65 -12.97 1.16
CA HIS A 89 -4.32 -11.74 1.57
C HIS A 89 -5.65 -12.02 2.26
N GLU A 90 -6.43 -12.98 1.76
CA GLU A 90 -7.70 -13.35 2.40
C GLU A 90 -7.46 -13.83 3.83
N LYS A 91 -6.46 -14.68 4.04
CA LYS A 91 -6.11 -15.17 5.37
C LYS A 91 -5.61 -14.05 6.28
N PHE A 92 -4.79 -13.17 5.74
CA PHE A 92 -4.23 -12.05 6.49
C PHE A 92 -5.34 -11.10 6.95
N ILE A 93 -6.24 -10.73 6.05
CA ILE A 93 -7.38 -9.87 6.35
C ILE A 93 -8.27 -10.52 7.42
N THR A 94 -8.59 -11.79 7.26
CA THR A 94 -9.46 -12.51 8.20
C THR A 94 -8.81 -12.65 9.57
N LYS A 95 -7.54 -13.03 9.61
CA LYS A 95 -6.83 -13.28 10.87
C LYS A 95 -6.72 -12.03 11.73
N HIS A 96 -6.51 -10.89 11.11
CA HIS A 96 -6.27 -9.63 11.84
C HIS A 96 -7.42 -8.65 11.72
N ASP A 97 -8.54 -9.06 11.14
CA ASP A 97 -9.73 -8.22 10.96
C ASP A 97 -9.35 -6.89 10.32
N LEU A 98 -8.64 -6.95 9.21
CA LEU A 98 -8.17 -5.75 8.51
C LEU A 98 -9.32 -5.09 7.77
N HIS A 99 -9.39 -3.76 7.88
CA HIS A 99 -10.40 -2.97 7.20
C HIS A 99 -9.85 -2.15 6.04
N ILE A 100 -8.56 -2.30 5.76
CA ILE A 100 -7.94 -1.72 4.57
C ILE A 100 -8.01 -2.75 3.45
N ALA A 101 -7.90 -2.29 2.20
CA ALA A 101 -7.81 -3.19 1.05
C ALA A 101 -6.36 -3.55 0.78
N LEU A 102 -6.13 -4.72 0.18
CA LEU A 102 -4.80 -5.19 -0.19
C LEU A 102 -4.78 -5.53 -1.67
N VAL A 103 -3.68 -5.21 -2.34
CA VAL A 103 -3.47 -5.60 -3.74
C VAL A 103 -2.54 -6.82 -3.77
N SER A 104 -2.96 -7.86 -4.50
CA SER A 104 -2.13 -9.01 -4.79
C SER A 104 -1.36 -8.73 -6.07
N ASP A 105 -0.07 -8.38 -5.93
CA ASP A 105 0.79 -8.00 -7.06
C ASP A 105 1.78 -9.11 -7.36
N SER A 106 1.27 -10.33 -7.55
CA SER A 106 2.10 -11.52 -7.69
C SER A 106 2.99 -11.48 -8.94
N ASP A 107 2.61 -10.74 -9.98
CA ASP A 107 3.41 -10.56 -11.18
C ASP A 107 4.34 -9.34 -11.10
N GLU A 108 4.35 -8.63 -9.97
CA GLU A 108 5.22 -7.48 -9.70
C GLU A 108 4.99 -6.26 -10.59
N LYS A 109 3.89 -6.21 -11.33
CA LYS A 109 3.62 -5.08 -12.23
C LYS A 109 3.57 -3.75 -11.48
N LEU A 110 2.85 -3.72 -10.36
CA LEU A 110 2.71 -2.51 -9.58
C LEU A 110 4.01 -2.17 -8.84
N CYS A 111 4.67 -3.21 -8.29
CA CYS A 111 5.96 -3.02 -7.62
C CYS A 111 7.00 -2.44 -8.56
N GLN A 112 7.03 -2.89 -9.81
CA GLN A 112 7.98 -2.37 -10.78
C GLN A 112 7.60 -0.98 -11.26
N TYR A 113 6.31 -0.73 -11.40
CA TYR A 113 5.83 0.61 -11.77
C TYR A 113 6.31 1.67 -10.77
N PHE A 114 6.28 1.36 -9.47
CA PHE A 114 6.69 2.28 -8.42
C PHE A 114 8.16 2.13 -8.01
N ASP A 115 8.88 1.20 -8.64
CA ASP A 115 10.33 1.00 -8.41
C ASP A 115 10.62 0.72 -6.93
N VAL A 116 9.96 -0.29 -6.38
CA VAL A 116 10.15 -0.69 -4.97
C VAL A 116 10.82 -2.05 -4.81
N ILE A 117 11.26 -2.68 -5.90
CA ILE A 117 12.04 -3.91 -5.86
C ILE A 117 13.52 -3.50 -5.93
N LYS A 118 14.26 -3.78 -4.86
CA LYS A 118 15.64 -3.33 -4.74
C LYS A 118 16.54 -4.48 -4.30
N GLU A 119 17.84 -4.32 -4.54
CA GLU A 119 18.81 -5.27 -4.03
C GLU A 119 18.90 -5.19 -2.51
N LYS A 120 18.90 -6.35 -1.89
CA LYS A 120 19.08 -6.49 -0.43
C LYS A 120 20.28 -7.38 -0.18
N ASN A 121 21.17 -6.95 0.72
CA ASN A 121 22.32 -7.74 1.12
C ASN A 121 22.04 -8.34 2.48
N MET A 122 21.88 -9.68 2.53
CA MET A 122 21.66 -10.40 3.77
C MET A 122 22.70 -11.48 3.89
N TYR A 123 23.53 -11.36 4.94
CA TYR A 123 24.60 -12.35 5.23
C TYR A 123 25.52 -12.58 4.03
N GLY A 124 25.89 -11.48 3.34
CA GLY A 124 26.77 -11.56 2.18
C GLY A 124 26.11 -11.97 0.88
N LYS A 125 24.82 -12.29 0.92
CA LYS A 125 24.07 -12.63 -0.29
C LYS A 125 23.27 -11.42 -0.77
N ILE A 126 23.35 -11.14 -2.08
CA ILE A 126 22.57 -10.07 -2.69
C ILE A 126 21.35 -10.69 -3.35
N THR A 127 20.16 -10.27 -2.95
CA THR A 127 18.89 -10.73 -3.52
C THR A 127 18.03 -9.52 -3.84
N LEU A 128 17.07 -9.70 -4.75
CA LEU A 128 16.08 -8.67 -5.03
C LEU A 128 14.89 -8.86 -4.09
N GLY A 129 14.42 -7.78 -3.51
CA GLY A 129 13.28 -7.84 -2.61
C GLY A 129 12.50 -6.54 -2.61
N LEU A 130 11.26 -6.63 -2.14
CA LEU A 130 10.40 -5.47 -2.01
C LEU A 130 10.83 -4.66 -0.79
N VAL A 131 11.12 -3.38 -0.98
CA VAL A 131 11.42 -2.48 0.13
C VAL A 131 10.15 -1.79 0.57
N ARG A 132 9.92 -1.72 1.88
CA ARG A 132 8.75 -1.10 2.47
C ARG A 132 8.68 0.37 2.06
N SER A 133 7.58 0.75 1.42
CA SER A 133 7.46 2.07 0.79
C SER A 133 6.04 2.60 0.93
N ALA A 134 5.85 3.89 0.75
CA ALA A 134 4.53 4.47 0.73
C ALA A 134 4.49 5.67 -0.19
N PHE A 135 3.35 5.80 -0.87
CA PHE A 135 3.11 6.89 -1.82
C PHE A 135 1.72 7.46 -1.53
N VAL A 136 1.63 8.78 -1.47
CA VAL A 136 0.36 9.46 -1.18
C VAL A 136 -0.05 10.27 -2.39
N PHE A 137 -1.27 10.04 -2.85
CA PHE A 137 -1.87 10.77 -3.96
C PHE A 137 -3.04 11.59 -3.45
N ASN A 138 -3.16 12.84 -3.89
CA ASN A 138 -4.32 13.65 -3.53
C ASN A 138 -5.53 13.25 -4.38
N ALA A 139 -6.68 13.89 -4.13
CA ALA A 139 -7.92 13.53 -4.81
C ALA A 139 -7.87 13.75 -6.32
N GLU A 140 -6.96 14.57 -6.80
CA GLU A 140 -6.76 14.80 -8.23
C GLU A 140 -5.79 13.81 -8.87
N GLY A 141 -5.27 12.86 -8.09
CA GLY A 141 -4.34 11.86 -8.62
C GLY A 141 -2.90 12.30 -8.66
N LYS A 142 -2.57 13.41 -8.00
CA LYS A 142 -1.22 13.92 -7.98
C LYS A 142 -0.44 13.34 -6.80
N LEU A 143 0.77 12.88 -7.05
CA LEU A 143 1.64 12.35 -6.01
C LEU A 143 2.15 13.50 -5.13
N THR A 144 1.86 13.43 -3.83
CA THR A 144 2.27 14.47 -2.89
C THR A 144 3.39 14.02 -1.96
N HIS A 145 3.48 12.73 -1.68
CA HIS A 145 4.51 12.17 -0.81
C HIS A 145 4.97 10.85 -1.37
N ALA A 146 6.27 10.59 -1.29
CA ALA A 146 6.86 9.32 -1.69
C ALA A 146 8.02 9.00 -0.77
N GLN A 147 8.04 7.80 -0.22
CA GLN A 147 9.12 7.36 0.65
C GLN A 147 9.38 5.88 0.42
N ARG A 148 10.62 5.54 0.09
CA ARG A 148 11.08 4.16 -0.05
C ARG A 148 11.97 3.79 1.13
N ASN A 149 12.00 2.51 1.44
CA ASN A 149 12.82 1.97 2.51
C ASN A 149 12.47 2.58 3.88
N LEU A 150 11.18 2.64 4.18
CA LEU A 150 10.69 3.16 5.46
C LEU A 150 10.61 2.06 6.50
N ARG A 151 10.52 2.44 7.77
CA ARG A 151 10.33 1.52 8.89
C ARG A 151 8.87 1.43 9.26
N ALA A 152 8.40 0.20 9.53
CA ALA A 152 7.00 -0.02 9.90
C ALA A 152 6.66 0.62 11.24
N LYS A 153 7.55 0.49 12.23
CA LYS A 153 7.27 0.97 13.58
C LYS A 153 7.10 2.49 13.61
N GLY A 154 5.94 2.93 14.08
CA GLY A 154 5.64 4.35 14.23
C GLY A 154 5.31 5.07 12.93
N TYR A 155 5.30 4.37 11.80
CA TYR A 155 5.07 5.03 10.52
C TYR A 155 3.67 5.60 10.40
N THR A 156 2.65 4.84 10.83
CA THR A 156 1.25 5.28 10.75
C THR A 156 1.04 6.61 11.48
N GLU A 157 1.61 6.72 12.69
CA GLU A 157 1.52 7.94 13.48
C GLU A 157 2.20 9.11 12.77
N ARG A 158 3.42 8.88 12.26
CA ARG A 158 4.17 9.93 11.56
C ARG A 158 3.43 10.40 10.30
N LEU A 159 2.82 9.46 9.58
CA LEU A 159 2.08 9.80 8.38
C LEU A 159 0.84 10.62 8.71
N LEU A 160 0.10 10.24 9.77
CA LEU A 160 -1.06 11.02 10.22
C LEU A 160 -0.66 12.44 10.55
N GLU A 161 0.43 12.62 11.29
CA GLU A 161 0.93 13.95 11.64
C GLU A 161 1.28 14.76 10.40
N THR A 162 1.94 14.12 9.45
CA THR A 162 2.33 14.78 8.20
C THR A 162 1.11 15.25 7.40
N LEU A 163 0.11 14.38 7.28
CA LEU A 163 -1.07 14.70 6.47
C LEU A 163 -2.02 15.67 7.18
N ALA A 164 -1.99 15.73 8.52
CA ALA A 164 -2.84 16.61 9.29
C ALA A 164 -2.32 18.05 9.39
N SER A 165 -1.06 18.27 9.07
CA SER A 165 -0.44 19.60 9.19
C SER A 165 -0.63 20.49 7.96
#